data_8cd582209962a8aaaff6425ed1013184
#
_entry.id   8cd582209962a8aaaff6425ed1013184
#
_cell.length_a   1.000
_cell.length_b   1.000
_cell.length_c   1.000
_cell.angle_alpha   90.00
_cell.angle_beta   90.00
_cell.angle_gamma   90.00
#
_symmetry.space_group_name_H-M   'P 1'
#
loop_
_entity.id
_entity.type
_entity.pdbx_description
1 polymer ?
#
loop_
_entity_poly.entity_id
_entity_poly.type
_entity_poly.pdbx_seq_one_letter_code
_entity_poly.pdbx_strand_id
1 'polypeptide(L)'
;MSLRVSLTFEARSKSRLLVRLENGEEAALVVERGRSLRGGEHVTLADGRGVEIVAADESLHEAVAADPLAIARAAYHLGNRHVAVQILHGALRFQADHVLAEMVRGLGLVVRPLVAPFEPEGGAYGHAHAHGSERAPLMPKIHSYPPT
;
A
#
# COMPACT_ATOMS: atom_id res chain seq x y z
N MET A 1 -2.76 27.05 9.42
CA MET A 1 -3.61 26.15 8.72
C MET A 1 -2.83 25.29 7.80
N SER A 2 -2.96 24.01 7.91
CA SER A 2 -2.18 23.12 7.07
C SER A 2 -2.88 22.85 5.78
N LEU A 3 -2.11 22.73 4.73
CA LEU A 3 -2.64 22.29 3.45
C LEU A 3 -2.75 20.77 3.46
N ARG A 4 -3.74 20.26 2.77
CA ARG A 4 -3.96 18.81 2.70
C ARG A 4 -4.36 18.42 1.30
N VAL A 5 -4.02 17.20 0.91
CA VAL A 5 -4.45 16.66 -0.36
C VAL A 5 -4.84 15.20 -0.18
N SER A 6 -6.01 14.83 -0.73
CA SER A 6 -6.48 13.46 -0.66
C SER A 6 -6.08 12.74 -1.93
N LEU A 7 -5.40 11.63 -1.78
CA LEU A 7 -4.88 10.89 -2.93
C LEU A 7 -5.15 9.40 -2.79
N THR A 8 -5.52 8.77 -3.90
CA THR A 8 -5.66 7.31 -3.93
C THR A 8 -4.29 6.67 -3.83
N PHE A 9 -4.27 5.36 -3.61
CA PHE A 9 -3.01 4.64 -3.56
C PHE A 9 -2.24 4.78 -4.87
N GLU A 10 -2.94 4.69 -5.99
CA GLU A 10 -2.27 4.81 -7.28
C GLU A 10 -1.60 6.18 -7.41
N ALA A 11 -2.30 7.24 -7.03
CA ALA A 11 -1.74 8.58 -7.09
C ALA A 11 -0.56 8.72 -6.13
N ARG A 12 -0.66 8.15 -4.94
CA ARG A 12 0.42 8.25 -3.95
C ARG A 12 1.67 7.46 -4.36
N SER A 13 1.54 6.61 -5.38
CA SER A 13 2.67 5.81 -5.84
C SER A 13 3.42 6.44 -6.99
N LYS A 14 2.94 7.57 -7.49
CA LYS A 14 3.60 8.23 -8.61
C LYS A 14 4.69 9.17 -8.10
N SER A 15 5.78 9.26 -8.85
CA SER A 15 6.88 10.14 -8.45
C SER A 15 6.60 11.58 -8.84
N ARG A 16 5.71 11.81 -9.78
CA ARG A 16 5.35 13.16 -10.18
C ARG A 16 3.88 13.20 -10.45
N LEU A 17 3.19 14.16 -9.89
CA LEU A 17 1.79 14.31 -10.22
C LEU A 17 1.30 15.72 -9.93
N LEU A 18 0.27 16.11 -10.69
CA LEU A 18 -0.37 17.39 -10.49
C LEU A 18 -1.58 17.11 -9.62
N VAL A 19 -1.76 17.83 -8.58
CA VAL A 19 -2.83 17.58 -7.63
C VAL A 19 -3.62 18.85 -7.35
N ARG A 20 -4.82 18.68 -6.83
CA ARG A 20 -5.62 19.81 -6.34
C ARG A 20 -5.70 19.67 -4.83
N LEU A 21 -5.21 20.66 -4.14
CA LEU A 21 -5.23 20.68 -2.68
C LEU A 21 -6.66 20.93 -2.19
N GLU A 22 -6.90 20.67 -0.93
CA GLU A 22 -8.24 20.83 -0.37
C GLU A 22 -8.71 22.28 -0.43
N ASN A 23 -7.80 23.24 -0.44
CA ASN A 23 -8.19 24.64 -0.56
C ASN A 23 -8.45 25.07 -2.01
N GLY A 24 -8.37 24.15 -2.97
CA GLY A 24 -8.64 24.45 -4.38
C GLY A 24 -7.43 24.80 -5.22
N GLU A 25 -6.28 25.00 -4.60
CA GLU A 25 -5.07 25.32 -5.35
C GLU A 25 -4.56 24.07 -6.08
N GLU A 26 -3.96 24.30 -7.23
CA GLU A 26 -3.26 23.22 -7.93
C GLU A 26 -1.79 23.26 -7.55
N ALA A 27 -1.19 22.10 -7.43
CA ALA A 27 0.22 22.00 -7.07
C ALA A 27 0.84 20.79 -7.72
N ALA A 28 2.13 20.84 -7.95
CA ALA A 28 2.86 19.70 -8.48
C ALA A 28 3.62 19.06 -7.32
N LEU A 29 3.47 17.76 -7.18
CA LEU A 29 4.21 17.01 -6.19
C LEU A 29 5.29 16.19 -6.88
N VAL A 30 6.47 16.18 -6.30
CA VAL A 30 7.57 15.37 -6.80
C VAL A 30 8.06 14.54 -5.62
N VAL A 31 8.04 13.24 -5.76
CA VAL A 31 8.35 12.32 -4.70
C VAL A 31 9.41 11.35 -5.20
N GLU A 32 10.18 10.84 -4.27
CA GLU A 32 11.21 9.90 -4.61
C GLU A 32 10.63 8.67 -5.32
N ARG A 33 11.30 8.20 -6.36
CA ARG A 33 10.83 7.05 -7.10
C ARG A 33 10.83 5.80 -6.27
N GLY A 34 9.91 4.91 -6.57
CA GLY A 34 9.85 3.64 -5.88
C GLY A 34 9.24 3.70 -4.51
N ARG A 35 8.67 4.85 -4.14
CA ARG A 35 8.12 5.06 -2.84
C ARG A 35 6.67 5.44 -2.96
N SER A 36 5.82 4.92 -2.11
CA SER A 36 4.42 5.34 -2.02
C SER A 36 4.24 6.18 -0.78
N LEU A 37 3.59 7.31 -0.93
CA LEU A 37 3.28 8.15 0.21
C LEU A 37 2.19 7.50 1.05
N ARG A 38 2.28 7.69 2.37
CA ARG A 38 1.27 7.16 3.28
C ARG A 38 0.44 8.30 3.84
N GLY A 39 -0.76 7.97 4.26
CA GLY A 39 -1.60 8.96 4.95
C GLY A 39 -0.87 9.49 6.17
N GLY A 40 -0.91 10.78 6.36
CA GLY A 40 -0.23 11.43 7.47
C GLY A 40 1.15 11.95 7.16
N GLU A 41 1.75 11.55 6.04
CA GLU A 41 3.05 12.09 5.67
C GLU A 41 2.90 13.52 5.18
N HIS A 42 3.96 14.27 5.30
CA HIS A 42 4.01 15.63 4.81
C HIS A 42 5.02 15.74 3.70
N VAL A 43 4.68 16.48 2.66
CA VAL A 43 5.62 16.80 1.59
C VAL A 43 5.74 18.29 1.48
N THR A 44 6.85 18.77 0.93
CA THR A 44 7.11 20.19 0.80
C THR A 44 6.89 20.60 -0.66
N LEU A 45 6.12 21.62 -0.87
CA LEU A 45 5.92 22.18 -2.20
C LEU A 45 7.14 23.01 -2.61
N ALA A 46 7.21 23.33 -3.87
CA ALA A 46 8.33 24.12 -4.38
C ALA A 46 8.47 25.47 -3.67
N ASP A 47 7.37 26.04 -3.22
CA ASP A 47 7.41 27.33 -2.53
C ASP A 47 7.68 27.21 -1.04
N GLY A 48 7.97 26.00 -0.56
CA GLY A 48 8.34 25.77 0.84
C GLY A 48 7.20 25.42 1.77
N ARG A 49 5.97 25.45 1.30
CA ARG A 49 4.83 25.11 2.16
C ARG A 49 4.72 23.61 2.31
N GLY A 50 4.30 23.18 3.49
CA GLY A 50 4.08 21.76 3.75
C GLY A 50 2.66 21.35 3.40
N VAL A 51 2.50 20.15 2.89
CA VAL A 51 1.19 19.58 2.57
C VAL A 51 1.08 18.22 3.22
N GLU A 52 -0.01 17.99 3.91
CA GLU A 52 -0.27 16.69 4.53
C GLU A 52 -0.98 15.80 3.52
N ILE A 53 -0.49 14.57 3.37
CA ILE A 53 -1.10 13.60 2.49
C ILE A 53 -2.22 12.89 3.24
N VAL A 54 -3.38 12.79 2.60
CA VAL A 54 -4.51 12.06 3.16
C VAL A 54 -4.80 10.91 2.22
N ALA A 55 -4.88 9.69 2.74
CA ALA A 55 -5.25 8.56 1.91
C ALA A 55 -6.73 8.62 1.62
N ALA A 56 -7.08 8.75 0.35
CA ALA A 56 -8.48 8.91 -0.05
C ALA A 56 -9.22 7.58 0.10
N ASP A 57 -10.52 7.66 0.34
CA ASP A 57 -11.35 6.46 0.36
C ASP A 57 -11.40 5.85 -1.03
N GLU A 58 -11.39 4.54 -1.08
CA GLU A 58 -11.44 3.80 -2.35
C GLU A 58 -12.38 2.62 -2.19
N SER A 59 -12.87 2.11 -3.30
CA SER A 59 -13.69 0.90 -3.28
C SER A 59 -12.78 -0.30 -3.14
N LEU A 60 -12.97 -1.04 -2.07
CA LEU A 60 -12.11 -2.17 -1.74
C LEU A 60 -12.96 -3.42 -1.52
N HIS A 61 -12.30 -4.57 -1.48
CA HIS A 61 -12.86 -5.77 -0.88
C HIS A 61 -12.09 -6.06 0.38
N GLU A 62 -12.81 -6.44 1.42
CA GLU A 62 -12.17 -6.84 2.68
C GLU A 62 -12.46 -8.32 2.89
N ALA A 63 -11.42 -9.09 3.12
CA ALA A 63 -11.53 -10.52 3.36
C ALA A 63 -11.14 -10.81 4.79
N VAL A 64 -11.98 -11.54 5.50
CA VAL A 64 -11.73 -11.84 6.91
C VAL A 64 -11.77 -13.34 7.15
N ALA A 65 -11.01 -13.77 8.12
CA ALA A 65 -11.03 -15.15 8.58
C ALA A 65 -10.50 -15.20 10.00
N ALA A 66 -11.05 -16.10 10.80
CA ALA A 66 -10.55 -16.27 12.16
C ALA A 66 -9.23 -17.04 12.16
N ASP A 67 -9.01 -17.88 11.16
CA ASP A 67 -7.83 -18.72 11.08
C ASP A 67 -6.67 -17.97 10.45
N PRO A 68 -5.58 -17.73 11.17
CA PRO A 68 -4.44 -17.02 10.57
C PRO A 68 -3.86 -17.72 9.37
N LEU A 69 -3.99 -19.02 9.28
CA LEU A 69 -3.48 -19.75 8.13
C LEU A 69 -4.27 -19.40 6.87
N ALA A 70 -5.58 -19.22 7.00
CA ALA A 70 -6.39 -18.83 5.85
C ALA A 70 -5.99 -17.44 5.37
N ILE A 71 -5.72 -16.52 6.29
CA ILE A 71 -5.25 -15.20 5.95
C ILE A 71 -3.91 -15.28 5.22
N ALA A 72 -3.00 -16.10 5.72
CA ALA A 72 -1.68 -16.23 5.10
C ALA A 72 -1.79 -16.79 3.68
N ARG A 73 -2.65 -17.79 3.49
CA ARG A 73 -2.84 -18.36 2.16
C ARG A 73 -3.41 -17.37 1.18
N ALA A 74 -4.39 -16.60 1.62
CA ALA A 74 -4.99 -15.60 0.75
C ALA A 74 -3.98 -14.52 0.39
N ALA A 75 -3.19 -14.07 1.35
CA ALA A 75 -2.15 -13.08 1.09
C ALA A 75 -1.12 -13.62 0.10
N TYR A 76 -0.75 -14.89 0.24
CA TYR A 76 0.19 -15.52 -0.66
C TYR A 76 -0.34 -15.54 -2.10
N HIS A 77 -1.59 -15.93 -2.27
CA HIS A 77 -2.16 -16.02 -3.61
C HIS A 77 -2.37 -14.65 -4.25
N LEU A 78 -2.77 -13.67 -3.45
CA LEU A 78 -2.89 -12.31 -3.96
C LEU A 78 -1.52 -11.75 -4.34
N GLY A 79 -0.53 -12.00 -3.51
CA GLY A 79 0.83 -11.55 -3.80
C GLY A 79 1.40 -12.20 -5.06
N ASN A 80 1.06 -13.45 -5.32
CA ASN A 80 1.50 -14.12 -6.52
C ASN A 80 0.92 -13.49 -7.78
N ARG A 81 -0.17 -12.77 -7.66
CA ARG A 81 -0.76 -12.08 -8.80
C ARG A 81 -0.31 -10.63 -8.85
N HIS A 82 0.65 -10.27 -8.02
CA HIS A 82 1.19 -8.92 -7.92
C HIS A 82 0.12 -7.88 -7.57
N VAL A 83 -0.82 -8.30 -6.76
CA VAL A 83 -1.90 -7.43 -6.33
C VAL A 83 -1.47 -6.72 -5.05
N ALA A 84 -1.72 -5.43 -4.98
CA ALA A 84 -1.45 -4.68 -3.75
C ALA A 84 -2.41 -5.14 -2.66
N VAL A 85 -1.91 -5.41 -1.47
CA VAL A 85 -2.71 -5.95 -0.38
C VAL A 85 -2.40 -5.21 0.91
N GLN A 86 -3.43 -4.77 1.60
CA GLN A 86 -3.29 -4.20 2.92
C GLN A 86 -3.56 -5.32 3.92
N ILE A 87 -2.66 -5.51 4.87
CA ILE A 87 -2.76 -6.60 5.82
C ILE A 87 -3.10 -6.04 7.19
N LEU A 88 -4.17 -6.55 7.77
CA LEU A 88 -4.60 -6.15 9.09
C LEU A 88 -4.75 -7.41 9.94
N HIS A 89 -4.97 -7.23 11.24
CA HIS A 89 -5.20 -8.38 12.10
C HIS A 89 -6.51 -9.04 11.70
N GLY A 90 -6.43 -10.26 11.23
CA GLY A 90 -7.62 -11.03 10.86
C GLY A 90 -8.28 -10.60 9.56
N ALA A 91 -7.65 -9.73 8.78
CA ALA A 91 -8.27 -9.25 7.55
C ALA A 91 -7.25 -8.84 6.50
N LEU A 92 -7.67 -8.90 5.26
CA LEU A 92 -6.89 -8.39 4.13
C LEU A 92 -7.79 -7.45 3.36
N ARG A 93 -7.21 -6.41 2.78
CA ARG A 93 -7.96 -5.52 1.90
C ARG A 93 -7.23 -5.40 0.58
N PHE A 94 -7.98 -5.34 -0.49
CA PHE A 94 -7.44 -5.16 -1.83
C PHE A 94 -8.44 -4.35 -2.64
N GLN A 95 -7.98 -3.76 -3.72
CA GLN A 95 -8.88 -2.92 -4.53
C GLN A 95 -9.97 -3.80 -5.10
N ALA A 96 -11.18 -3.26 -5.17
CA ALA A 96 -12.35 -4.03 -5.53
C ALA A 96 -12.15 -4.70 -6.89
N ASP A 97 -12.29 -6.01 -6.90
CA ASP A 97 -12.09 -6.81 -8.09
C ASP A 97 -12.88 -8.10 -7.92
N HIS A 98 -13.81 -8.32 -8.81
CA HIS A 98 -14.72 -9.43 -8.74
C HIS A 98 -14.00 -10.78 -8.84
N VAL A 99 -13.02 -10.89 -9.71
CA VAL A 99 -12.30 -12.14 -9.91
C VAL A 99 -11.46 -12.48 -8.67
N LEU A 100 -10.79 -11.47 -8.12
CA LEU A 100 -9.99 -11.68 -6.92
C LEU A 100 -10.88 -12.03 -5.72
N ALA A 101 -12.03 -11.39 -5.62
CA ALA A 101 -12.96 -11.68 -4.52
C ALA A 101 -13.41 -13.14 -4.58
N GLU A 102 -13.71 -13.64 -5.78
CA GLU A 102 -14.12 -15.04 -5.93
C GLU A 102 -12.99 -16.00 -5.58
N MET A 103 -11.77 -15.67 -5.98
CA MET A 103 -10.63 -16.49 -5.63
C MET A 103 -10.46 -16.58 -4.12
N VAL A 104 -10.56 -15.44 -3.45
CA VAL A 104 -10.34 -15.41 -2.00
C VAL A 104 -11.48 -16.11 -1.27
N ARG A 105 -12.71 -15.99 -1.76
CA ARG A 105 -13.83 -16.75 -1.19
C ARG A 105 -13.58 -18.25 -1.32
N GLY A 106 -13.02 -18.66 -2.44
CA GLY A 106 -12.70 -20.08 -2.64
C GLY A 106 -11.66 -20.60 -1.68
N LEU A 107 -10.88 -19.72 -1.08
CA LEU A 107 -9.90 -20.09 -0.07
C LEU A 107 -10.50 -20.12 1.34
N GLY A 108 -11.78 -19.83 1.46
CA GLY A 108 -12.47 -19.96 2.74
C GLY A 108 -12.66 -18.66 3.50
N LEU A 109 -12.31 -17.52 2.94
CA LEU A 109 -12.50 -16.26 3.63
C LEU A 109 -13.85 -15.67 3.28
N VAL A 110 -14.38 -14.85 4.19
CA VAL A 110 -15.59 -14.09 3.92
C VAL A 110 -15.16 -12.75 3.32
N VAL A 111 -15.68 -12.41 2.16
CA VAL A 111 -15.27 -11.22 1.45
C VAL A 111 -16.47 -10.29 1.28
N ARG A 112 -16.27 -9.02 1.57
CA ARG A 112 -17.34 -8.03 1.44
C ARG A 112 -16.79 -6.73 0.85
N PRO A 113 -17.64 -5.93 0.22
CA PRO A 113 -17.19 -4.63 -0.26
C PRO A 113 -16.99 -3.67 0.90
N LEU A 114 -16.09 -2.73 0.72
CA LEU A 114 -15.76 -1.75 1.73
C LEU A 114 -15.27 -0.48 1.07
N VAL A 115 -15.62 0.67 1.60
CA VAL A 115 -15.06 1.94 1.15
C VAL A 115 -14.21 2.47 2.29
N ALA A 116 -12.94 2.63 2.05
CA ALA A 116 -11.98 3.02 3.10
C ALA A 116 -10.68 3.48 2.46
N PRO A 117 -9.82 4.16 3.20
CA PRO A 117 -8.48 4.44 2.72
C PRO A 117 -7.73 3.15 2.46
N PHE A 118 -6.90 3.16 1.42
CA PHE A 118 -6.16 1.95 1.06
C PHE A 118 -4.67 2.17 1.26
N GLU A 119 -4.11 1.43 2.17
CA GLU A 119 -2.69 1.54 2.49
C GLU A 119 -2.04 0.16 2.46
N PRO A 120 -1.79 -0.36 1.26
CA PRO A 120 -1.25 -1.72 1.14
C PRO A 120 0.20 -1.81 1.57
N GLU A 121 0.66 -3.02 1.72
CA GLU A 121 2.04 -3.30 2.09
C GLU A 121 2.98 -2.78 1.03
N GLY A 122 4.10 -2.22 1.45
CA GLY A 122 5.15 -1.86 0.53
C GLY A 122 5.98 -3.07 0.22
N GLY A 123 6.69 -3.03 -0.88
CA GLY A 123 7.56 -4.12 -1.23
C GLY A 123 8.77 -4.15 -0.30
N ALA A 124 9.21 -5.35 0.05
CA ALA A 124 10.34 -5.50 0.95
C ALA A 124 11.59 -4.82 0.40
N TYR A 125 11.77 -4.90 -0.90
CA TYR A 125 12.93 -4.26 -1.48
C TYR A 125 12.79 -2.75 -1.50
N GLY A 126 11.58 -2.27 -1.62
CA GLY A 126 11.34 -0.85 -1.55
C GLY A 126 11.72 -0.29 -0.23
N HIS A 127 11.44 -1.00 0.85
CA HIS A 127 11.84 -0.55 2.14
C HIS A 127 13.33 -0.53 2.28
N ALA A 128 14.00 -1.53 1.83
CA ALA A 128 15.42 -1.56 1.90
C ALA A 128 16.02 -0.39 1.16
N HIS A 129 15.46 -0.09 0.00
CA HIS A 129 16.00 1.03 -0.72
C HIS A 129 15.77 2.31 0.02
N ALA A 130 14.67 2.45 0.62
CA ALA A 130 14.38 3.69 1.28
C ALA A 130 15.37 3.95 2.37
N HIS A 131 15.89 2.93 2.91
CA HIS A 131 16.79 3.21 3.95
C HIS A 131 18.18 3.18 3.59
N GLY A 132 18.39 3.15 2.56
CA GLY A 132 19.67 3.31 2.42
C GLY A 132 20.57 2.38 2.42
N SER A 133 20.62 2.08 1.92
CA SER A 133 21.63 1.54 1.74
C SER A 133 22.43 0.74 2.51
N GLU A 134 22.84 1.16 3.20
CA GLU A 134 23.82 0.60 3.85
C GLU A 134 23.56 -0.70 4.17
N ARG A 135 22.84 -1.05 4.42
CA ARG A 135 22.69 -2.15 4.99
C ARG A 135 22.46 -3.26 4.22
N ALA A 136 22.12 -3.08 3.50
CA ALA A 136 21.82 -3.96 2.65
C ALA A 136 22.42 -5.24 2.84
N PRO A 137 23.26 -5.31 2.81
CA PRO A 137 23.97 -6.36 2.76
C PRO A 137 23.58 -7.44 3.52
N LEU A 138 23.44 -7.40 4.25
CA LEU A 138 23.26 -8.25 5.05
C LEU A 138 22.45 -9.28 4.83
N MET A 139 22.02 -9.40 4.05
CA MET A 139 21.21 -10.28 3.88
C MET A 139 21.76 -11.49 3.74
N PRO A 140 21.64 -12.03 4.28
CA PRO A 140 22.15 -13.08 4.49
C PRO A 140 21.82 -14.15 3.80
N LYS A 141 22.16 -14.59 3.44
CA LYS A 141 22.15 -15.51 2.89
C LYS A 141 21.57 -16.55 3.46
N ILE A 142 20.94 -16.73 3.70
CA ILE A 142 20.28 -17.54 4.28
C ILE A 142 20.21 -18.79 3.74
N HIS A 143 20.08 -18.99 2.98
CA HIS A 143 19.94 -19.92 2.36
C HIS A 143 20.37 -21.19 2.66
N SER A 144 20.84 -21.29 3.18
CA SER A 144 21.37 -22.43 3.45
C SER A 144 20.50 -23.31 4.12
N TYR A 145 19.52 -23.70 3.66
CA TYR A 145 18.84 -24.64 4.26
C TYR A 145 19.55 -25.88 3.99
N PRO A 146 19.70 -26.60 4.88
CA PRO A 146 20.38 -27.82 4.67
C PRO A 146 19.47 -28.63 3.83
N PRO A 147 19.97 -29.37 3.10
CA PRO A 147 19.20 -30.14 2.22
C PRO A 147 18.64 -31.18 3.08
N THR A 148 17.58 -31.54 2.92
CA THR A 148 17.06 -32.55 3.79
C THR A 148 17.22 -33.88 3.20
#